data_ca64a1046a5868d032d5adf378324e58
#
_entry.id   ca64a1046a5868d032d5adf378324e58
#
_cell.length_a   1.000
_cell.length_b   1.000
_cell.length_c   1.000
_cell.angle_alpha   90.00
_cell.angle_beta   90.00
_cell.angle_gamma   90.00
#
_symmetry.space_group_name_H-M   'P 1'
#
loop_
_entity.id
_entity.type
_entity.pdbx_description
1 polymer ?
#
loop_
_entity_poly.entity_id
_entity_poly.type
_entity_poly.pdbx_seq_one_letter_code
_entity_poly.pdbx_strand_id
1 'polypeptide(L)'
;MEIATKAGIIGALSRRFRPFVRFMFPRIPKGHKANEHITTNLIANILGLGWAATPAGLQAMEALGELEDERGNDRSIASDEMCTFLIVNISSLQLININIIAYRSQYGSVNPTRIVGAGIVATVVSTIVGCAYCKIKNRKARR
;
A
#
# COMPACT_ATOMS: atom_id res chain seq x y z
N MET A 1 -5.29 7.97 -15.17
CA MET A 1 -5.12 8.67 -13.86
C MET A 1 -5.86 10.01 -13.80
N GLU A 2 -5.79 10.87 -14.82
CA GLU A 2 -6.46 12.19 -14.80
C GLU A 2 -7.97 12.15 -14.56
N ILE A 3 -8.68 11.18 -15.14
CA ILE A 3 -10.15 11.08 -15.01
C ILE A 3 -10.55 10.75 -13.56
N ALA A 4 -9.85 9.84 -12.90
CA ALA A 4 -10.13 9.48 -11.52
C ALA A 4 -9.73 10.59 -10.52
N THR A 5 -8.70 11.36 -10.84
CA THR A 5 -8.28 12.55 -10.07
C THR A 5 -9.29 13.68 -10.22
N LYS A 6 -9.78 13.93 -11.45
CA LYS A 6 -10.83 14.94 -11.72
C LYS A 6 -12.19 14.59 -11.10
N ALA A 7 -12.51 13.32 -10.96
CA ALA A 7 -13.77 12.88 -10.34
C ALA A 7 -13.79 12.96 -8.79
N GLY A 8 -12.71 13.42 -8.16
CA GLY A 8 -12.65 13.53 -6.69
C GLY A 8 -12.61 12.19 -5.93
N ILE A 9 -12.65 11.07 -6.63
CA ILE A 9 -12.70 9.72 -6.05
C ILE A 9 -11.42 9.45 -5.26
N ILE A 10 -10.26 9.82 -5.82
CA ILE A 10 -8.96 9.65 -5.15
C ILE A 10 -8.92 10.48 -3.86
N GLY A 11 -9.43 11.71 -3.90
CA GLY A 11 -9.48 12.60 -2.73
C GLY A 11 -10.40 12.08 -1.62
N ALA A 12 -11.56 11.52 -1.98
CA ALA A 12 -12.48 10.91 -1.02
C ALA A 12 -11.87 9.64 -0.40
N LEU A 13 -11.25 8.80 -1.23
CA LEU A 13 -10.59 7.58 -0.83
C LEU A 13 -9.36 7.88 0.05
N SER A 14 -8.55 8.86 -0.32
CA SER A 14 -7.40 9.33 0.48
C SER A 14 -7.82 9.79 1.88
N ARG A 15 -8.92 10.54 1.99
CA ARG A 15 -9.46 10.94 3.31
C ARG A 15 -9.89 9.73 4.14
N ARG A 16 -10.47 8.71 3.52
CA ARG A 16 -10.91 7.48 4.19
C ARG A 16 -9.73 6.62 4.64
N PHE A 17 -8.63 6.60 3.89
CA PHE A 17 -7.43 5.81 4.20
C PHE A 17 -6.45 6.48 5.15
N ARG A 18 -6.51 7.80 5.33
CA ARG A 18 -5.65 8.54 6.28
C ARG A 18 -5.62 7.94 7.70
N PRO A 19 -6.75 7.55 8.33
CA PRO A 19 -6.72 6.95 9.67
C PRO A 19 -5.99 5.61 9.69
N PHE A 20 -6.10 4.79 8.62
CA PHE A 20 -5.38 3.54 8.49
C PHE A 20 -3.86 3.77 8.36
N VAL A 21 -3.45 4.70 7.49
CA VAL A 21 -2.02 5.05 7.33
C VAL A 21 -1.45 5.56 8.66
N ARG A 22 -2.15 6.42 9.38
CA ARG A 22 -1.75 6.90 10.70
C ARG A 22 -1.65 5.78 11.74
N PHE A 23 -2.55 4.82 11.69
CA PHE A 23 -2.53 3.68 12.58
C PHE A 23 -1.31 2.78 12.31
N MET A 24 -0.96 2.58 11.03
CA MET A 24 0.21 1.77 10.64
C MET A 24 1.53 2.49 10.81
N PHE A 25 1.58 3.80 10.52
CA PHE A 25 2.79 4.63 10.50
C PHE A 25 2.73 5.77 11.53
N PRO A 26 2.67 5.48 12.84
CA PRO A 26 2.47 6.51 13.87
C PRO A 26 3.66 7.46 14.04
N ARG A 27 4.85 7.10 13.55
CA ARG A 27 6.08 7.89 13.67
C ARG A 27 6.27 8.90 12.54
N ILE A 28 5.52 8.79 11.43
CA ILE A 28 5.59 9.76 10.35
C ILE A 28 4.87 11.05 10.80
N PRO A 29 5.53 12.23 10.72
CA PRO A 29 4.92 13.49 11.10
C PRO A 29 3.64 13.77 10.30
N LYS A 30 2.69 14.46 10.96
CA LYS A 30 1.46 14.90 10.30
C LYS A 30 1.79 15.91 9.21
N GLY A 31 1.39 15.65 7.96
CA GLY A 31 1.67 16.54 6.84
C GLY A 31 2.95 16.21 6.07
N HIS A 32 3.75 15.26 6.52
CA HIS A 32 4.92 14.82 5.75
C HIS A 32 4.47 14.14 4.44
N LYS A 33 5.19 14.42 3.34
CA LYS A 33 4.88 13.93 1.97
C LYS A 33 4.79 12.40 1.87
N ALA A 34 5.54 11.67 2.70
CA ALA A 34 5.48 10.21 2.76
C ALA A 34 4.05 9.70 3.01
N ASN A 35 3.23 10.38 3.85
CA ASN A 35 1.85 9.98 4.09
C ASN A 35 0.99 10.01 2.82
N GLU A 36 1.21 10.98 1.96
CA GLU A 36 0.47 11.14 0.70
C GLU A 36 0.87 10.04 -0.29
N HIS A 37 2.18 9.82 -0.50
CA HIS A 37 2.68 8.80 -1.42
C HIS A 37 2.30 7.38 -0.97
N ILE A 38 2.41 7.07 0.33
CA ILE A 38 1.95 5.79 0.91
C ILE A 38 0.44 5.61 0.67
N THR A 39 -0.36 6.64 0.92
CA THR A 39 -1.81 6.58 0.72
C THR A 39 -2.15 6.33 -0.75
N THR A 40 -1.50 7.03 -1.67
CA THR A 40 -1.70 6.90 -3.11
C THR A 40 -1.32 5.50 -3.59
N ASN A 41 -0.17 4.98 -3.13
CA ASN A 41 0.25 3.62 -3.45
C ASN A 41 -0.73 2.57 -2.96
N LEU A 42 -1.20 2.65 -1.70
CA LEU A 42 -2.18 1.72 -1.14
C LEU A 42 -3.50 1.74 -1.92
N ILE A 43 -4.00 2.93 -2.28
CA ILE A 43 -5.23 3.07 -3.07
C ILE A 43 -5.05 2.44 -4.46
N ALA A 44 -3.92 2.71 -5.12
CA ALA A 44 -3.63 2.14 -6.43
C ALA A 44 -3.58 0.60 -6.40
N ASN A 45 -2.97 0.03 -5.35
CA ASN A 45 -2.94 -1.42 -5.14
C ASN A 45 -4.32 -2.01 -4.90
N ILE A 46 -5.14 -1.40 -4.04
CA ILE A 46 -6.52 -1.85 -3.76
C ILE A 46 -7.36 -1.85 -5.03
N LEU A 47 -7.21 -0.83 -5.87
CA LEU A 47 -7.91 -0.73 -7.16
C LEU A 47 -7.33 -1.64 -8.26
N GLY A 48 -6.24 -2.36 -7.97
CA GLY A 48 -5.57 -3.23 -8.93
C GLY A 48 -4.80 -2.48 -10.03
N LEU A 49 -4.47 -1.20 -9.79
CA LEU A 49 -3.75 -0.33 -10.72
C LEU A 49 -2.23 -0.46 -10.53
N GLY A 50 -1.68 -1.66 -10.72
CA GLY A 50 -0.26 -1.96 -10.46
C GLY A 50 0.73 -0.97 -11.12
N TRP A 51 0.46 -0.56 -12.36
CA TRP A 51 1.27 0.41 -13.08
C TRP A 51 1.33 1.79 -12.41
N ALA A 52 0.24 2.20 -11.77
CA ALA A 52 0.18 3.46 -11.03
C ALA A 52 0.70 3.32 -9.60
N ALA A 53 0.66 2.13 -9.02
CA ALA A 53 1.16 1.84 -7.69
C ALA A 53 2.69 1.92 -7.63
N THR A 54 3.39 1.42 -8.66
CA THR A 54 4.86 1.38 -8.68
C THR A 54 5.51 2.76 -8.50
N PRO A 55 5.21 3.79 -9.32
CA PRO A 55 5.83 5.11 -9.12
C PRO A 55 5.46 5.74 -7.78
N ALA A 56 4.22 5.57 -7.30
CA ALA A 56 3.81 6.05 -5.99
C ALA A 56 4.57 5.33 -4.85
N GLY A 57 4.86 4.04 -5.01
CA GLY A 57 5.65 3.27 -4.07
C GLY A 57 7.11 3.73 -4.00
N LEU A 58 7.74 4.01 -5.14
CA LEU A 58 9.10 4.54 -5.20
C LEU A 58 9.17 5.92 -4.53
N GLN A 59 8.23 6.82 -4.83
CA GLN A 59 8.13 8.14 -4.17
C GLN A 59 7.89 8.02 -2.66
N ALA A 60 7.12 7.03 -2.22
CA ALA A 60 6.92 6.77 -0.79
C ALA A 60 8.23 6.35 -0.11
N MET A 61 9.01 5.45 -0.73
CA MET A 61 10.31 5.02 -0.20
C MET A 61 11.33 6.16 -0.18
N GLU A 62 11.37 6.98 -1.23
CA GLU A 62 12.22 8.17 -1.29
C GLU A 62 11.89 9.16 -0.17
N ALA A 63 10.60 9.49 0.00
CA ALA A 63 10.14 10.37 1.06
C ALA A 63 10.38 9.81 2.48
N LEU A 64 10.36 8.48 2.66
CA LEU A 64 10.76 7.84 3.91
C LEU A 64 12.27 7.93 4.13
N GLY A 65 13.08 7.83 3.06
CA GLY A 65 14.52 8.03 3.13
C GLY A 65 14.89 9.44 3.56
N GLU A 66 14.25 10.45 2.98
CA GLU A 66 14.44 11.85 3.39
C GLU A 66 14.06 12.09 4.86
N LEU A 67 12.97 11.44 5.33
CA LEU A 67 12.58 11.51 6.74
C LEU A 67 13.66 10.92 7.67
N GLU A 68 14.39 9.89 7.25
CA GLU A 68 15.50 9.35 8.04
C GLU A 68 16.72 10.28 8.02
N ASP A 69 16.99 10.94 6.88
CA ASP A 69 18.03 11.99 6.80
C ASP A 69 17.71 13.16 7.75
N GLU A 70 16.45 13.62 7.79
CA GLU A 70 15.98 14.66 8.73
C GLU A 70 16.12 14.24 10.20
N ARG A 71 16.06 12.93 10.50
CA ARG A 71 16.26 12.36 11.84
C ARG A 71 17.72 12.16 12.19
N GLY A 72 18.65 12.38 11.24
CA GLY A 72 20.08 12.12 11.41
C GLY A 72 20.45 10.65 11.45
N ASN A 73 19.60 9.78 10.91
CA ASN A 73 19.84 8.34 10.82
C ASN A 73 20.59 7.98 9.51
N ASP A 74 21.29 6.85 9.53
CA ASP A 74 21.95 6.34 8.34
C ASP A 74 20.93 5.80 7.34
N ARG A 75 20.85 6.40 6.16
CA ARG A 75 19.94 6.03 5.07
C ARG A 75 20.20 4.64 4.49
N SER A 76 21.39 4.07 4.73
CA SER A 76 21.73 2.71 4.29
C SER A 76 21.00 1.63 5.08
N ILE A 77 20.42 1.98 6.25
CA ILE A 77 19.69 1.07 7.11
C ILE A 77 18.18 1.36 6.97
N ALA A 78 17.44 0.34 6.53
CA ALA A 78 15.99 0.48 6.39
C ALA A 78 15.30 0.72 7.73
N SER A 79 14.54 1.80 7.83
CA SER A 79 13.77 2.12 9.04
C SER A 79 12.59 1.18 9.25
N ASP A 80 12.03 1.17 10.46
CA ASP A 80 10.82 0.42 10.79
C ASP A 80 9.65 0.81 9.88
N GLU A 81 9.55 2.08 9.49
CA GLU A 81 8.55 2.61 8.57
C GLU A 81 8.73 2.08 7.16
N MET A 82 9.97 2.03 6.65
CA MET A 82 10.26 1.44 5.34
C MET A 82 9.94 -0.05 5.32
N CYS A 83 10.36 -0.81 6.34
CA CYS A 83 10.03 -2.22 6.47
C CYS A 83 8.52 -2.46 6.55
N THR A 84 7.81 -1.65 7.34
CA THR A 84 6.35 -1.73 7.48
C THR A 84 5.66 -1.45 6.14
N PHE A 85 6.12 -0.43 5.40
CA PHE A 85 5.59 -0.09 4.08
C PHE A 85 5.76 -1.24 3.10
N LEU A 86 6.95 -1.84 3.02
CA LEU A 86 7.21 -2.98 2.13
C LEU A 86 6.34 -4.18 2.47
N ILE A 87 6.21 -4.55 3.75
CA ILE A 87 5.36 -5.67 4.17
C ILE A 87 3.90 -5.42 3.83
N VAL A 88 3.38 -4.22 4.10
CA VAL A 88 1.99 -3.86 3.78
C VAL A 88 1.79 -3.83 2.27
N ASN A 89 2.76 -3.34 1.50
CA ASN A 89 2.68 -3.28 0.05
C ASN A 89 2.69 -4.67 -0.60
N ILE A 90 3.54 -5.58 -0.13
CA ILE A 90 3.63 -6.97 -0.62
C ILE A 90 2.36 -7.77 -0.25
N SER A 91 1.84 -7.56 0.96
CA SER A 91 0.61 -8.23 1.43
C SER A 91 -0.67 -7.55 0.93
N SER A 92 -0.57 -6.52 0.09
CA SER A 92 -1.64 -5.57 -0.18
C SER A 92 -2.92 -6.20 -0.69
N LEU A 93 -4.01 -5.71 -0.11
CA LEU A 93 -5.37 -6.01 -0.51
C LEU A 93 -5.61 -5.56 -1.96
N GLN A 94 -5.93 -6.49 -2.83
CA GLN A 94 -6.38 -6.21 -4.19
C GLN A 94 -7.85 -6.61 -4.32
N LEU A 95 -8.71 -5.64 -4.66
CA LEU A 95 -10.13 -5.91 -4.94
C LEU A 95 -10.30 -6.56 -6.31
N ILE A 96 -9.50 -6.15 -7.29
CA ILE A 96 -9.59 -6.62 -8.67
C ILE A 96 -8.19 -6.99 -9.17
N ASN A 97 -7.94 -8.28 -9.34
CA ASN A 97 -6.71 -8.79 -9.95
C ASN A 97 -6.82 -8.75 -11.48
N ILE A 98 -6.72 -7.54 -12.07
CA ILE A 98 -6.93 -7.30 -13.51
C ILE A 98 -6.03 -8.21 -14.36
N ASN A 99 -4.76 -8.34 -13.99
CA ASN A 99 -3.81 -9.17 -14.75
C ASN A 99 -4.22 -10.64 -14.79
N ILE A 100 -4.66 -11.20 -13.66
CA ILE A 100 -5.08 -12.61 -13.60
C ILE A 100 -6.38 -12.81 -14.39
N ILE A 101 -7.31 -11.88 -14.33
CA ILE A 101 -8.56 -11.93 -15.12
C ILE A 101 -8.22 -11.88 -16.61
N ALA A 102 -7.30 -10.99 -17.03
CA ALA A 102 -6.86 -10.86 -18.42
C ALA A 102 -6.21 -12.15 -18.91
N TYR A 103 -5.27 -12.73 -18.18
CA TYR A 103 -4.65 -14.01 -18.53
C TYR A 103 -5.68 -15.14 -18.64
N ARG A 104 -6.58 -15.27 -17.67
CA ARG A 104 -7.63 -16.29 -17.72
C ARG A 104 -8.54 -16.12 -18.94
N SER A 105 -8.85 -14.87 -19.31
CA SER A 105 -9.61 -14.57 -20.51
C SER A 105 -8.86 -14.97 -21.79
N GLN A 106 -7.57 -14.64 -21.88
CA GLN A 106 -6.72 -15.00 -23.03
C GLN A 106 -6.57 -16.50 -23.23
N TYR A 107 -6.53 -17.27 -22.13
CA TYR A 107 -6.43 -18.74 -22.17
C TYR A 107 -7.79 -19.45 -22.23
N GLY A 108 -8.86 -18.75 -22.63
CA GLY A 108 -10.16 -19.35 -22.92
C GLY A 108 -10.96 -19.82 -21.69
N SER A 109 -10.71 -19.24 -20.51
CA SER A 109 -11.52 -19.57 -19.31
C SER A 109 -12.97 -19.13 -19.51
N VAL A 110 -13.91 -20.03 -19.30
CA VAL A 110 -15.37 -19.78 -19.42
C VAL A 110 -15.84 -18.68 -18.48
N ASN A 111 -15.21 -18.56 -17.29
CA ASN A 111 -15.53 -17.55 -16.27
C ASN A 111 -14.24 -16.94 -15.71
N PRO A 112 -13.60 -15.97 -16.39
CA PRO A 112 -12.33 -15.38 -15.95
C PRO A 112 -12.41 -14.68 -14.58
N THR A 113 -13.58 -14.09 -14.27
CA THR A 113 -13.79 -13.31 -13.03
C THR A 113 -14.09 -14.15 -11.79
N ARG A 114 -14.32 -15.45 -11.92
CA ARG A 114 -14.66 -16.34 -10.79
C ARG A 114 -13.60 -16.34 -9.67
N ILE A 115 -12.34 -16.02 -10.01
CA ILE A 115 -11.22 -15.97 -9.06
C ILE A 115 -11.25 -14.74 -8.15
N VAL A 116 -12.02 -13.71 -8.50
CA VAL A 116 -12.03 -12.43 -7.77
C VAL A 116 -12.40 -12.62 -6.30
N GLY A 117 -13.46 -13.38 -6.02
CA GLY A 117 -13.89 -13.64 -4.64
C GLY A 117 -12.82 -14.34 -3.80
N ALA A 118 -12.22 -15.40 -4.34
CA ALA A 118 -11.14 -16.11 -3.67
C ALA A 118 -9.89 -15.22 -3.48
N GLY A 119 -9.58 -14.41 -4.49
CA GLY A 119 -8.47 -13.45 -4.43
C GLY A 119 -8.66 -12.39 -3.34
N ILE A 120 -9.86 -11.83 -3.21
CA ILE A 120 -10.17 -10.87 -2.14
C ILE A 120 -9.99 -11.51 -0.77
N VAL A 121 -10.52 -12.70 -0.54
CA VAL A 121 -10.37 -13.40 0.75
C VAL A 121 -8.90 -13.65 1.06
N ALA A 122 -8.13 -14.16 0.10
CA ALA A 122 -6.71 -14.45 0.29
C ALA A 122 -5.91 -13.19 0.62
N THR A 123 -6.14 -12.09 -0.11
CA THR A 123 -5.41 -10.83 0.10
C THR A 123 -5.84 -10.12 1.40
N VAL A 124 -7.10 -10.23 1.82
CA VAL A 124 -7.56 -9.74 3.13
C VAL A 124 -6.84 -10.47 4.26
N VAL A 125 -6.80 -11.80 4.22
CA VAL A 125 -6.09 -12.60 5.25
C VAL A 125 -4.60 -12.23 5.27
N SER A 126 -3.95 -12.19 4.11
CA SER A 126 -2.53 -11.81 3.99
C SER A 126 -2.27 -10.40 4.58
N THR A 127 -3.13 -9.43 4.26
CA THR A 127 -3.00 -8.06 4.76
C THR A 127 -3.18 -7.98 6.28
N ILE A 128 -4.16 -8.71 6.84
CA ILE A 128 -4.37 -8.76 8.30
C ILE A 128 -3.13 -9.33 8.99
N VAL A 129 -2.58 -10.44 8.49
CA VAL A 129 -1.38 -11.08 9.04
C VAL A 129 -0.18 -10.13 8.95
N GLY A 130 0.04 -9.50 7.80
CA GLY A 130 1.13 -8.53 7.59
C GLY A 130 1.02 -7.34 8.55
N CYS A 131 -0.17 -6.75 8.68
CA CYS A 131 -0.42 -5.64 9.61
C CYS A 131 -0.21 -6.05 11.08
N ALA A 132 -0.68 -7.24 11.47
CA ALA A 132 -0.50 -7.76 12.82
C ALA A 132 0.99 -7.97 13.13
N TYR A 133 1.74 -8.57 12.21
CA TYR A 133 3.18 -8.75 12.35
C TYR A 133 3.92 -7.41 12.53
N CYS A 134 3.65 -6.42 11.68
CA CYS A 134 4.24 -5.09 11.79
C CYS A 134 3.94 -4.44 13.15
N LYS A 135 2.70 -4.56 13.64
CA LYS A 135 2.32 -4.00 14.94
C LYS A 135 3.04 -4.67 16.11
N ILE A 136 3.19 -5.98 16.08
CA ILE A 136 3.90 -6.75 17.12
C ILE A 136 5.38 -6.35 17.11
N LYS A 137 6.01 -6.32 15.93
CA LYS A 137 7.41 -5.94 15.76
C LYS A 137 7.69 -4.52 16.25
N ASN A 138 6.87 -3.55 15.82
CA ASN A 138 7.02 -2.14 16.21
C ASN A 138 6.76 -1.89 17.70
N ARG A 139 5.96 -2.74 18.37
CA ARG A 139 5.81 -2.70 19.83
C ARG A 139 7.06 -3.19 20.57
N LYS A 140 7.72 -4.22 20.01
CA LYS A 140 8.94 -4.80 20.60
C LYS A 140 10.14 -3.86 20.49
N ALA A 141 10.24 -3.10 19.40
CA ALA A 141 11.27 -2.08 19.19
C ALA A 141 11.09 -0.83 20.08
N ARG A 142 9.94 -0.70 20.75
CA ARG A 142 9.64 0.41 21.69
C ARG A 142 9.99 0.10 23.15
N ARG A 143 10.36 -1.12 23.49
CA ARG A 143 10.82 -1.56 24.82
C ARG A 143 12.32 -1.67 24.88
#